data_b6b0a470eaf76f4f7cb531154cb0e923
#
_entry.id   b6b0a470eaf76f4f7cb531154cb0e923
#
_cell.length_a   1.000
_cell.length_b   1.000
_cell.length_c   1.000
_cell.angle_alpha   90.00
_cell.angle_beta   90.00
_cell.angle_gamma   90.00
#
_symmetry.space_group_name_H-M   'P 1'
#
loop_
_entity.id
_entity.type
_entity.pdbx_description
1 polymer ?
#
loop_
_entity_poly.entity_id
_entity_poly.type
_entity_poly.pdbx_seq_one_letter_code
_entity_poly.pdbx_strand_id
1 'polypeptide(L)'
;MADLYTIWANKEGDISDIDFVNNMKSFLQHLVDEDKMISYRITRCKMGFRSVADMPEWLIIMEFKNMAQIDEAFRRVAPLEGELEDKHRSFNQFVAGDIQHALWRDYPDTF
;
A
#
# COMPACT_ATOMS: atom_id res chain seq x y z
N MET A 1 -7.65 0.84 18.65
CA MET A 1 -8.44 0.62 17.42
C MET A 1 -7.63 1.07 16.22
N ALA A 2 -7.41 0.17 15.29
CA ALA A 2 -6.58 0.45 14.13
C ALA A 2 -7.43 0.89 12.94
N ASP A 3 -6.84 1.70 12.08
CA ASP A 3 -7.39 2.04 10.77
C ASP A 3 -6.56 1.34 9.71
N LEU A 4 -7.22 0.77 8.72
CA LEU A 4 -6.57 0.05 7.63
C LEU A 4 -6.78 0.81 6.33
N TYR A 5 -5.69 1.08 5.62
CA TYR A 5 -5.75 1.62 4.27
C TYR A 5 -5.36 0.50 3.32
N THR A 6 -6.27 0.14 2.43
CA THR A 6 -6.04 -0.95 1.49
C THR A 6 -5.96 -0.43 0.06
N ILE A 7 -5.07 -1.02 -0.72
CA ILE A 7 -4.90 -0.71 -2.13
C ILE A 7 -5.03 -2.00 -2.92
N TRP A 8 -5.88 -1.99 -3.95
CA TRP A 8 -5.97 -3.05 -4.95
C TRP A 8 -5.31 -2.56 -6.22
N ALA A 9 -4.36 -3.33 -6.75
CA ALA A 9 -3.59 -2.89 -7.90
C ALA A 9 -3.19 -4.07 -8.78
N ASN A 10 -2.96 -3.77 -10.05
CA ASN A 10 -2.31 -4.68 -10.99
C ASN A 10 -0.90 -4.17 -11.27
N LYS A 11 0.00 -5.10 -11.51
CA LYS A 11 1.35 -4.77 -11.95
C LYS A 11 1.33 -4.52 -13.46
N GLU A 12 2.07 -3.51 -13.90
CA GLU A 12 2.21 -3.16 -15.31
C GLU A 12 3.68 -2.92 -15.61
N GLY A 13 4.10 -3.26 -16.82
CA GLY A 13 5.47 -3.05 -17.24
C GLY A 13 6.36 -4.27 -17.01
N ASP A 14 7.64 -4.09 -17.30
CA ASP A 14 8.63 -5.17 -17.32
C ASP A 14 9.40 -5.22 -15.99
N ILE A 15 8.77 -5.81 -14.99
CA ILE A 15 9.39 -6.04 -13.68
C ILE A 15 8.92 -7.39 -13.16
N SER A 16 9.81 -8.15 -12.51
CA SER A 16 9.44 -9.41 -11.89
C SER A 16 8.55 -9.19 -10.67
N ASP A 17 7.75 -10.19 -10.30
CA ASP A 17 6.92 -10.11 -9.10
C ASP A 17 7.77 -9.90 -7.85
N ILE A 18 8.90 -10.58 -7.76
CA ILE A 18 9.81 -10.45 -6.60
C ILE A 18 10.34 -9.04 -6.48
N ASP A 19 10.81 -8.44 -7.59
CA ASP A 19 11.33 -7.08 -7.57
C ASP A 19 10.25 -6.06 -7.28
N PHE A 20 9.04 -6.25 -7.84
CA PHE A 20 7.90 -5.40 -7.58
C PHE A 20 7.57 -5.39 -6.08
N VAL A 21 7.49 -6.57 -5.47
CA VAL A 21 7.21 -6.69 -4.03
C VAL A 21 8.33 -6.10 -3.19
N ASN A 22 9.60 -6.36 -3.55
CA ASN A 22 10.73 -5.82 -2.81
C ASN A 22 10.75 -4.29 -2.85
N ASN A 23 10.38 -3.69 -3.98
CA ASN A 23 10.29 -2.24 -4.09
C ASN A 23 9.16 -1.68 -3.22
N MET A 24 8.00 -2.34 -3.19
CA MET A 24 6.91 -1.95 -2.29
C MET A 24 7.33 -2.06 -0.83
N LYS A 25 7.98 -3.16 -0.46
CA LYS A 25 8.46 -3.38 0.91
C LYS A 25 9.42 -2.28 1.34
N SER A 26 10.34 -1.90 0.48
CA SER A 26 11.31 -0.85 0.78
C SER A 26 10.62 0.47 1.11
N PHE A 27 9.60 0.84 0.33
CA PHE A 27 8.83 2.06 0.55
C PHE A 27 8.02 1.99 1.85
N LEU A 28 7.24 0.93 2.01
CA LEU A 28 6.35 0.79 3.17
C LEU A 28 7.15 0.64 4.47
N GLN A 29 8.25 -0.11 4.43
CA GLN A 29 9.10 -0.27 5.60
C GLN A 29 9.73 1.05 6.03
N HIS A 30 10.08 1.92 5.08
CA HIS A 30 10.59 3.25 5.40
C HIS A 30 9.57 4.04 6.23
N LEU A 31 8.28 3.96 5.87
CA LEU A 31 7.22 4.64 6.63
C LEU A 31 7.05 4.03 8.03
N VAL A 32 7.16 2.70 8.15
CA VAL A 32 7.15 2.05 9.46
C VAL A 32 8.32 2.51 10.31
N ASP A 33 9.51 2.57 9.74
CA ASP A 33 10.73 2.98 10.43
C ASP A 33 10.66 4.43 10.90
N GLU A 34 9.94 5.29 10.18
CA GLU A 34 9.72 6.69 10.56
C GLU A 34 8.51 6.87 11.48
N ASP A 35 7.93 5.78 11.98
CA ASP A 35 6.75 5.81 12.85
C ASP A 35 5.51 6.46 12.19
N LYS A 36 5.40 6.32 10.87
CA LYS A 36 4.27 6.82 10.09
C LYS A 36 3.25 5.73 9.75
N MET A 37 3.52 4.49 10.13
CA MET A 37 2.69 3.32 9.87
C MET A 37 3.02 2.26 10.92
N ILE A 38 2.03 1.47 11.34
CA ILE A 38 2.26 0.38 12.30
C ILE A 38 2.85 -0.83 11.58
N SER A 39 2.19 -1.28 10.53
CA SER A 39 2.57 -2.49 9.81
C SER A 39 1.93 -2.50 8.43
N TYR A 40 2.37 -3.45 7.61
CA TYR A 40 1.80 -3.64 6.28
C TYR A 40 1.84 -5.12 5.90
N ARG A 41 1.00 -5.48 4.94
CA ARG A 41 1.03 -6.81 4.30
C ARG A 41 0.88 -6.61 2.80
N ILE A 42 1.67 -7.37 2.04
CA ILE A 42 1.57 -7.40 0.59
C ILE A 42 1.07 -8.78 0.22
N THR A 43 -0.10 -8.85 -0.40
CA THR A 43 -0.72 -10.12 -0.77
C THR A 43 -1.03 -10.15 -2.25
N ARG A 44 -1.07 -11.36 -2.81
CA ARG A 44 -1.46 -11.59 -4.19
C ARG A 44 -2.64 -12.56 -4.21
N CYS A 45 -3.58 -12.34 -5.12
CA CYS A 45 -4.71 -13.25 -5.29
C CYS A 45 -4.18 -14.66 -5.59
N LYS A 46 -4.48 -15.60 -4.69
CA LYS A 46 -3.93 -16.95 -4.78
C LYS A 46 -4.61 -17.70 -5.92
N MET A 47 -3.81 -18.12 -6.90
CA MET A 47 -4.27 -18.95 -8.02
C MET A 47 -5.46 -18.37 -8.79
N GLY A 48 -5.62 -17.04 -8.77
CA GLY A 48 -6.76 -16.39 -9.40
C GLY A 48 -8.09 -16.67 -8.71
N PHE A 49 -8.07 -17.15 -7.47
CA PHE A 49 -9.30 -17.49 -6.74
C PHE A 49 -10.02 -16.21 -6.27
N ARG A 50 -10.97 -15.78 -7.06
CA ARG A 50 -11.79 -14.60 -6.80
C ARG A 50 -13.12 -14.72 -7.53
N SER A 51 -14.19 -14.18 -6.91
CA SER A 51 -15.54 -14.24 -7.51
C SER A 51 -15.81 -13.06 -8.44
N VAL A 52 -15.00 -12.01 -8.37
CA VAL A 52 -15.15 -10.82 -9.23
C VAL A 52 -14.02 -10.82 -10.24
N ALA A 53 -14.36 -10.93 -11.52
CA ALA A 53 -13.40 -11.13 -12.61
C ALA A 53 -12.40 -9.97 -12.72
N ASP A 54 -12.85 -8.75 -12.49
CA ASP A 54 -12.03 -7.54 -12.64
C ASP A 54 -11.28 -7.13 -11.38
N MET A 55 -11.35 -7.92 -10.31
CA MET A 55 -10.63 -7.62 -9.08
C MET A 55 -9.12 -7.67 -9.35
N PRO A 56 -8.38 -6.62 -9.00
CA PRO A 56 -6.94 -6.60 -9.20
C PRO A 56 -6.21 -7.74 -8.47
N GLU A 57 -5.03 -8.07 -8.95
CA GLU A 57 -4.27 -9.22 -8.47
C GLU A 57 -3.60 -8.97 -7.11
N TRP A 58 -3.15 -7.74 -6.86
CA TRP A 58 -2.39 -7.40 -5.67
C TRP A 58 -3.26 -6.64 -4.68
N LEU A 59 -3.20 -7.05 -3.41
CA LEU A 59 -3.88 -6.37 -2.31
C LEU A 59 -2.82 -6.01 -1.28
N ILE A 60 -2.64 -4.72 -1.06
CA ILE A 60 -1.71 -4.18 -0.07
C ILE A 60 -2.54 -3.64 1.10
N ILE A 61 -2.24 -4.12 2.31
CA ILE A 61 -2.94 -3.73 3.52
C ILE A 61 -1.96 -2.97 4.40
N MET A 62 -2.30 -1.72 4.73
CA MET A 62 -1.47 -0.86 5.56
C MET A 62 -2.22 -0.54 6.85
N GLU A 63 -1.60 -0.82 7.99
CA GLU A 63 -2.20 -0.59 9.30
C GLU A 63 -1.65 0.68 9.92
N PHE A 64 -2.56 1.54 10.36
CA PHE A 64 -2.24 2.81 11.03
C PHE A 64 -2.90 2.84 12.41
N LYS A 65 -2.27 3.56 13.32
CA LYS A 65 -2.77 3.74 14.68
C LYS A 65 -4.12 4.46 14.69
N ASN A 66 -4.25 5.50 13.84
CA ASN A 66 -5.43 6.35 13.75
C ASN A 66 -5.36 7.20 12.47
N MET A 67 -6.41 7.99 12.25
CA MET A 67 -6.46 8.89 11.08
C MET A 67 -5.36 9.94 11.07
N ALA A 68 -4.93 10.40 12.24
CA ALA A 68 -3.83 11.36 12.32
C ALA A 68 -2.54 10.80 11.77
N GLN A 69 -2.25 9.53 12.05
CA GLN A 69 -1.04 8.89 11.54
C GLN A 69 -1.13 8.70 10.01
N ILE A 70 -2.31 8.37 9.49
CA ILE A 70 -2.53 8.29 8.03
C ILE A 70 -2.25 9.64 7.39
N ASP A 71 -2.77 10.71 7.96
CA ASP A 71 -2.57 12.06 7.45
C ASP A 71 -1.08 12.43 7.44
N GLU A 72 -0.36 12.11 8.52
CA GLU A 72 1.07 12.34 8.59
C GLU A 72 1.84 11.56 7.53
N ALA A 73 1.44 10.30 7.28
CA ALA A 73 2.09 9.48 6.25
C ALA A 73 1.90 10.10 4.86
N PHE A 74 0.69 10.53 4.54
CA PHE A 74 0.44 11.19 3.26
C PHE A 74 1.20 12.51 3.13
N ARG A 75 1.28 13.29 4.20
CA ARG A 75 2.07 14.54 4.18
C ARG A 75 3.56 14.27 3.99
N ARG A 76 4.05 13.16 4.53
CA ARG A 76 5.45 12.78 4.37
C ARG A 76 5.81 12.40 2.94
N VAL A 77 4.87 11.81 2.21
CA VAL A 77 5.05 11.39 0.82
C VAL A 77 4.75 12.52 -0.18
N ALA A 78 3.82 13.41 0.16
CA ALA A 78 3.31 14.44 -0.75
C ALA A 78 4.38 15.34 -1.40
N PRO A 79 5.49 15.71 -0.72
CA PRO A 79 6.52 16.55 -1.37
C PRO A 79 7.19 15.92 -2.57
N LEU A 80 7.12 14.59 -2.73
CA LEU A 80 7.67 13.87 -3.88
C LEU A 80 9.17 14.15 -4.09
N GLU A 81 9.94 14.12 -2.98
CA GLU A 81 11.37 14.39 -3.03
C GLU A 81 12.15 13.51 -2.06
N GLY A 82 13.46 13.35 -2.31
CA GLY A 82 14.38 12.62 -1.46
C GLY A 82 14.30 11.10 -1.61
N GLU A 83 14.91 10.40 -0.65
CA GLU A 83 15.03 8.94 -0.68
C GLU A 83 13.66 8.25 -0.66
N LEU A 84 12.71 8.79 0.11
CA LEU A 84 11.38 8.21 0.19
C LEU A 84 10.67 8.26 -1.17
N GLU A 85 10.81 9.36 -1.90
CA GLU A 85 10.22 9.47 -3.24
C GLU A 85 10.88 8.49 -4.21
N ASP A 86 12.18 8.30 -4.10
CA ASP A 86 12.88 7.33 -4.95
C ASP A 86 12.33 5.93 -4.71
N LYS A 87 12.07 5.55 -3.47
CA LYS A 87 11.45 4.27 -3.11
C LYS A 87 10.01 4.18 -3.59
N HIS A 88 9.22 5.25 -3.41
CA HIS A 88 7.84 5.31 -3.87
C HIS A 88 7.78 5.12 -5.38
N ARG A 89 8.60 5.83 -6.12
CA ARG A 89 8.63 5.75 -7.58
C ARG A 89 9.13 4.38 -8.06
N SER A 90 10.02 3.74 -7.33
CA SER A 90 10.60 2.46 -7.74
C SER A 90 9.56 1.37 -7.95
N PHE A 91 8.44 1.42 -7.21
CA PHE A 91 7.36 0.48 -7.46
C PHE A 91 6.13 1.15 -8.13
N ASN A 92 5.84 2.41 -7.79
CA ASN A 92 4.64 3.09 -8.27
C ASN A 92 4.60 3.22 -9.79
N GLN A 93 5.75 3.34 -10.44
CA GLN A 93 5.84 3.39 -11.89
C GLN A 93 5.36 2.10 -12.57
N PHE A 94 5.33 0.99 -11.81
CA PHE A 94 4.88 -0.31 -12.33
C PHE A 94 3.46 -0.66 -11.88
N VAL A 95 2.75 0.27 -11.25
CA VAL A 95 1.35 0.07 -10.86
C VAL A 95 0.46 0.54 -12.00
N ALA A 96 -0.46 -0.33 -12.42
CA ALA A 96 -1.42 0.02 -13.47
C ALA A 96 -2.35 1.15 -13.01
N GLY A 97 -2.86 1.94 -13.98
CA GLY A 97 -3.66 3.12 -13.68
C GLY A 97 -5.04 2.87 -13.10
N ASP A 98 -5.46 1.61 -12.97
CA ASP A 98 -6.76 1.21 -12.45
C ASP A 98 -6.74 0.91 -10.94
N ILE A 99 -5.82 1.51 -10.21
CA ILE A 99 -5.67 1.32 -8.77
C ILE A 99 -6.96 1.70 -8.04
N GLN A 100 -7.34 0.88 -7.07
CA GLN A 100 -8.50 1.13 -6.21
C GLN A 100 -8.05 1.14 -4.76
N HIS A 101 -8.78 1.85 -3.91
CA HIS A 101 -8.41 1.96 -2.49
C HIS A 101 -9.66 2.01 -1.61
N ALA A 102 -9.47 1.69 -0.32
CA ALA A 102 -10.52 1.80 0.67
C ALA A 102 -9.90 2.02 2.06
N LEU A 103 -10.71 2.58 2.94
CA LEU A 103 -10.34 2.81 4.33
C LEU A 103 -11.26 1.99 5.23
N TRP A 104 -10.68 1.24 6.15
CA TRP A 104 -11.40 0.31 7.02
C TRP A 104 -11.05 0.57 8.47
N ARG A 105 -11.98 0.30 9.36
CA ARG A 105 -11.75 0.38 10.80
C ARG A 105 -12.35 -0.85 11.46
N ASP A 106 -11.72 -1.33 12.52
CA ASP A 106 -12.25 -2.46 13.28
C ASP A 106 -13.66 -2.15 13.80
N TYR A 107 -14.52 -3.12 13.77
CA TYR A 107 -15.91 -2.99 14.25
C TYR A 107 -16.06 -3.75 15.57
N PRO A 108 -16.81 -3.22 16.54
CA PRO A 108 -17.45 -1.91 16.54
C PRO A 108 -16.47 -0.78 16.78
N ASP A 109 -16.60 0.30 16.00
CA ASP A 109 -15.76 1.44 16.17
C ASP A 109 -16.42 2.49 17.09
N THR A 110 -15.56 3.19 17.83
CA THR A 110 -15.99 4.33 18.63
C THR A 110 -15.39 5.58 18.01
N PHE A 111 -16.21 6.37 17.50
CA PHE A 111 -15.80 7.59 16.84
C PHE A 111 -15.35 8.62 17.83
#